data_5a49f2234fb16ba02cc9d1b6fd1e1860
#
_entry.id   5a49f2234fb16ba02cc9d1b6fd1e1860
#
_cell.length_a   1.000
_cell.length_b   1.000
_cell.length_c   1.000
_cell.angle_alpha   90.00
_cell.angle_beta   90.00
_cell.angle_gamma   90.00
#
_symmetry.space_group_name_H-M   'P 1'
#
loop_
_entity.id
_entity.type
_entity.pdbx_description
1 polymer ?
#
loop_
_entity_poly.entity_id
_entity_poly.type
_entity_poly.pdbx_seq_one_letter_code
_entity_poly.pdbx_strand_id
1 'polypeptide(L)'
;MTHGPAPRRPDPRLVPATYVVLQRQGEHGTEVLLQLRRGTPFMDGWWACGAAGHVEPGESFLQAGVREAREELGVVVQTGDLDHVATLQRSCALPEPVEQRVDVVVTTTSWSGDPHVAEPDRAAELRWWPLDGLPDDVVPHERLALEALREGRTGALVIHGFEQSLTLVAAVGRNGVIGDGASMPWHLPADLRFFKETTMGGVLVMGRGTWDSIGRALPGRRTVVVTRRRGWSAPRAQVAHSLPEALLVAGDTEVFVVGGGEIYAQTIDHATRLVLTEVDLAPEGSTRFPHVDPSVWREVSREPGPEGTPITAWVVLERRDPSSAASG
;
A
#
# COMPACT_ATOMS: atom_id res chain seq x y z
N MET A 1 39.63 3.97 25.97
CA MET A 1 38.37 3.38 25.47
C MET A 1 38.21 3.87 24.05
N THR A 2 38.51 3.03 23.08
CA THR A 2 38.41 3.37 21.65
C THR A 2 36.96 3.18 21.23
N HIS A 3 36.25 4.27 20.96
CA HIS A 3 34.94 4.21 20.31
C HIS A 3 35.10 3.51 18.94
N GLY A 4 34.53 2.35 18.79
CA GLY A 4 34.40 1.71 17.49
C GLY A 4 33.59 2.60 16.54
N PRO A 5 33.83 2.52 15.22
CA PRO A 5 33.10 3.32 14.25
C PRO A 5 31.61 3.02 14.37
N ALA A 6 30.78 4.07 14.37
CA ALA A 6 29.32 3.96 14.33
C ALA A 6 28.91 3.04 13.17
N PRO A 7 27.86 2.21 13.33
CA PRO A 7 27.39 1.37 12.24
C PRO A 7 27.06 2.24 11.02
N ARG A 8 27.73 1.93 9.89
CA ARG A 8 27.45 2.60 8.62
C ARG A 8 25.95 2.39 8.31
N ARG A 9 25.23 3.48 8.09
CA ARG A 9 23.90 3.40 7.47
C ARG A 9 24.07 2.64 6.14
N PRO A 10 23.17 1.68 5.82
CA PRO A 10 23.19 1.08 4.51
C PRO A 10 23.13 2.17 3.44
N ASP A 11 23.90 2.01 2.38
CA ASP A 11 23.87 2.97 1.28
C ASP A 11 22.44 3.05 0.72
N PRO A 12 21.86 4.25 0.62
CA PRO A 12 20.52 4.40 0.06
C PRO A 12 20.54 3.90 -1.39
N ARG A 13 19.68 2.95 -1.71
CA ARG A 13 19.53 2.44 -3.07
C ARG A 13 18.13 2.81 -3.56
N LEU A 14 18.08 3.51 -4.67
CA LEU A 14 16.86 3.73 -5.43
C LEU A 14 16.87 2.76 -6.61
N VAL A 15 15.75 2.09 -6.84
CA VAL A 15 15.56 1.20 -7.98
C VAL A 15 14.92 2.01 -9.12
N PRO A 16 15.65 2.26 -10.23
CA PRO A 16 15.08 2.97 -11.36
C PRO A 16 14.20 2.03 -12.21
N ALA A 17 13.06 2.51 -12.66
CA ALA A 17 12.18 1.81 -13.59
C ALA A 17 11.59 2.76 -14.63
N THR A 18 11.18 2.22 -15.76
CA THR A 18 10.47 2.94 -16.81
C THR A 18 9.11 2.32 -17.06
N TYR A 19 8.15 3.15 -17.46
CA TYR A 19 6.78 2.75 -17.80
C TYR A 19 6.41 3.39 -19.13
N VAL A 20 5.88 2.59 -20.04
CA VAL A 20 5.50 3.05 -21.39
C VAL A 20 3.97 3.00 -21.55
N VAL A 21 3.38 4.15 -21.82
CA VAL A 21 1.96 4.31 -22.09
C VAL A 21 1.76 4.50 -23.58
N LEU A 22 1.20 3.50 -24.27
CA LEU A 22 0.76 3.68 -25.64
C LEU A 22 -0.59 4.42 -25.64
N GLN A 23 -0.71 5.45 -26.47
CA GLN A 23 -1.94 6.22 -26.65
C GLN A 23 -2.44 6.11 -28.09
N ARG A 24 -3.76 6.09 -28.24
CA ARG A 24 -4.41 6.25 -29.55
C ARG A 24 -5.66 7.13 -29.45
N GLN A 25 -6.16 7.59 -30.58
CA GLN A 25 -7.48 8.19 -30.64
C GLN A 25 -8.53 7.08 -30.83
N GLY A 26 -9.43 6.94 -29.87
CA GLY A 26 -10.60 6.07 -29.96
C GLY A 26 -11.86 6.84 -30.38
N GLU A 27 -13.02 6.16 -30.40
CA GLU A 27 -14.30 6.77 -30.77
C GLU A 27 -14.74 7.89 -29.79
N HIS A 28 -14.33 7.81 -28.53
CA HIS A 28 -14.78 8.70 -27.45
C HIS A 28 -13.65 9.53 -26.83
N GLY A 29 -12.52 9.67 -27.50
CA GLY A 29 -11.37 10.43 -27.03
C GLY A 29 -10.09 9.63 -26.96
N THR A 30 -9.13 10.11 -26.19
CA THR A 30 -7.85 9.45 -26.03
C THR A 30 -8.00 8.15 -25.23
N GLU A 31 -7.47 7.07 -25.76
CA GLU A 31 -7.37 5.77 -25.09
C GLU A 31 -5.91 5.43 -24.78
N VAL A 32 -5.70 4.73 -23.67
CA VAL A 32 -4.41 4.19 -23.25
C VAL A 32 -4.46 2.67 -23.19
N LEU A 33 -3.37 2.02 -23.55
CA LEU A 33 -3.24 0.57 -23.46
C LEU A 33 -2.81 0.20 -22.04
N LEU A 34 -3.61 -0.62 -21.37
CA LEU A 34 -3.26 -1.22 -20.08
C LEU A 34 -3.17 -2.73 -20.20
N GLN A 35 -2.33 -3.33 -19.37
CA GLN A 35 -2.22 -4.78 -19.19
C GLN A 35 -2.78 -5.23 -17.85
N LEU A 36 -3.55 -6.31 -17.84
CA LEU A 36 -4.00 -6.97 -16.62
C LEU A 36 -2.89 -7.89 -16.12
N ARG A 37 -2.28 -7.55 -14.99
CA ARG A 37 -1.19 -8.32 -14.37
C ARG A 37 -1.67 -9.71 -13.94
N ARG A 38 -0.81 -10.71 -14.12
CA ARG A 38 -1.13 -12.10 -13.80
C ARG A 38 0.11 -12.83 -13.30
N GLY A 39 -0.03 -13.60 -12.21
CA GLY A 39 1.05 -14.42 -11.67
C GLY A 39 2.24 -13.61 -11.13
N THR A 40 2.12 -12.30 -11.01
CA THR A 40 3.19 -11.41 -10.55
C THR A 40 3.25 -11.35 -9.03
N PRO A 41 4.44 -11.21 -8.42
CA PRO A 41 4.58 -11.05 -6.96
C PRO A 41 3.90 -9.79 -6.44
N PHE A 42 3.83 -8.74 -7.25
CA PHE A 42 3.34 -7.41 -6.89
C PHE A 42 2.13 -7.04 -7.74
N MET A 43 1.05 -6.56 -7.13
CA MET A 43 -0.19 -6.09 -7.77
C MET A 43 -0.79 -7.10 -8.77
N ASP A 44 -0.86 -8.38 -8.38
CA ASP A 44 -1.49 -9.44 -9.19
C ASP A 44 -2.99 -9.17 -9.35
N GLY A 45 -3.49 -9.23 -10.59
CA GLY A 45 -4.89 -8.91 -10.90
C GLY A 45 -5.21 -7.42 -11.03
N TRP A 46 -4.21 -6.53 -11.03
CA TRP A 46 -4.37 -5.10 -11.24
C TRP A 46 -4.02 -4.71 -12.67
N TRP A 47 -4.66 -3.64 -13.16
CA TRP A 47 -4.30 -3.02 -14.42
C TRP A 47 -3.05 -2.14 -14.27
N ALA A 48 -2.10 -2.30 -15.17
CA ALA A 48 -0.84 -1.57 -15.22
C ALA A 48 -0.65 -0.90 -16.58
N CYS A 49 0.26 0.04 -16.69
CA CYS A 49 0.69 0.60 -17.96
C CYS A 49 1.15 -0.51 -18.91
N GLY A 50 1.02 -0.27 -20.20
CA GLY A 50 1.22 -1.28 -21.24
C GLY A 50 2.53 -2.05 -21.14
N ALA A 51 3.66 -1.36 -20.86
CA ALA A 51 4.94 -2.01 -20.59
C ALA A 51 5.67 -1.31 -19.44
N ALA A 52 6.39 -2.08 -18.60
CA ALA A 52 7.14 -1.54 -17.48
C ALA A 52 8.26 -2.46 -17.01
N GLY A 53 9.45 -1.90 -16.77
CA GLY A 53 10.56 -2.67 -16.22
C GLY A 53 11.69 -1.84 -15.64
N HIS A 54 12.65 -2.52 -15.04
CA HIS A 54 13.83 -1.90 -14.46
C HIS A 54 14.78 -1.40 -15.54
N VAL A 55 15.44 -0.29 -15.26
CA VAL A 55 16.55 0.19 -16.09
C VAL A 55 17.78 -0.66 -15.82
N GLU A 56 18.33 -1.26 -16.85
CA GLU A 56 19.52 -2.10 -16.75
C GLU A 56 20.81 -1.26 -16.73
N PRO A 57 21.93 -1.81 -16.22
CA PRO A 57 23.21 -1.11 -16.23
C PRO A 57 23.63 -0.67 -17.65
N GLY A 58 23.82 0.62 -17.84
CA GLY A 58 24.20 1.21 -19.12
C GLY A 58 23.03 1.66 -20.01
N GLU A 59 21.79 1.42 -19.60
CA GLU A 59 20.60 1.95 -20.28
C GLU A 59 20.20 3.32 -19.74
N SER A 60 19.63 4.15 -20.59
CA SER A 60 18.79 5.27 -20.20
C SER A 60 17.34 4.82 -19.98
N PHE A 61 16.52 5.62 -19.27
CA PHE A 61 15.08 5.35 -19.13
C PHE A 61 14.36 5.14 -20.45
N LEU A 62 14.74 5.91 -21.51
CA LEU A 62 14.10 5.78 -22.82
C LEU A 62 14.52 4.49 -23.53
N GLN A 63 15.78 4.06 -23.40
CA GLN A 63 16.24 2.79 -23.96
C GLN A 63 15.57 1.60 -23.27
N ALA A 64 15.48 1.64 -21.95
CA ALA A 64 14.74 0.63 -21.19
C ALA A 64 13.27 0.58 -21.63
N GLY A 65 12.61 1.74 -21.82
CA GLY A 65 11.23 1.81 -22.31
C GLY A 65 11.04 1.18 -23.70
N VAL A 66 11.98 1.42 -24.62
CA VAL A 66 11.96 0.79 -25.96
C VAL A 66 12.11 -0.73 -25.84
N ARG A 67 13.02 -1.22 -24.98
CA ARG A 67 13.22 -2.65 -24.75
C ARG A 67 11.97 -3.30 -24.16
N GLU A 68 11.41 -2.73 -23.09
CA GLU A 68 10.22 -3.25 -22.39
C GLU A 68 8.99 -3.26 -23.31
N ALA A 69 8.77 -2.20 -24.11
CA ALA A 69 7.67 -2.17 -25.08
C ALA A 69 7.77 -3.31 -26.10
N ARG A 70 8.99 -3.68 -26.49
CA ARG A 70 9.22 -4.80 -27.40
C ARG A 70 9.03 -6.15 -26.72
N GLU A 71 9.51 -6.31 -25.48
CA GLU A 71 9.47 -7.55 -24.72
C GLU A 71 8.05 -7.88 -24.26
N GLU A 72 7.33 -6.91 -23.68
CA GLU A 72 6.00 -7.13 -23.09
C GLU A 72 4.85 -6.99 -24.08
N LEU A 73 4.97 -6.07 -25.06
CA LEU A 73 3.88 -5.75 -26.00
C LEU A 73 4.15 -6.19 -27.45
N GLY A 74 5.37 -6.61 -27.80
CA GLY A 74 5.72 -6.99 -29.16
C GLY A 74 5.77 -5.81 -30.14
N VAL A 75 5.81 -4.57 -29.67
CA VAL A 75 5.85 -3.37 -30.52
C VAL A 75 7.25 -2.73 -30.56
N VAL A 76 7.53 -2.01 -31.62
CA VAL A 76 8.76 -1.24 -31.77
C VAL A 76 8.46 0.25 -31.67
N VAL A 77 9.06 0.90 -30.68
CA VAL A 77 9.00 2.33 -30.42
C VAL A 77 10.40 2.92 -30.63
N GLN A 78 10.50 4.17 -31.07
CA GLN A 78 11.77 4.88 -31.15
C GLN A 78 11.94 5.78 -29.89
N THR A 79 13.16 5.92 -29.41
CA THR A 79 13.43 6.81 -28.25
C THR A 79 13.01 8.26 -28.50
N GLY A 80 13.06 8.71 -29.76
CA GLY A 80 12.63 10.07 -30.17
C GLY A 80 11.12 10.29 -30.20
N ASP A 81 10.34 9.21 -30.14
CA ASP A 81 8.86 9.25 -30.12
C ASP A 81 8.30 9.11 -28.69
N LEU A 82 9.16 9.03 -27.67
CA LEU A 82 8.77 8.91 -26.27
C LEU A 82 8.74 10.28 -25.60
N ASP A 83 7.56 10.73 -25.22
CA ASP A 83 7.34 11.95 -24.46
C ASP A 83 7.28 11.67 -22.95
N HIS A 84 7.96 12.48 -22.14
CA HIS A 84 7.96 12.36 -20.68
C HIS A 84 6.61 12.81 -20.10
N VAL A 85 5.97 11.93 -19.35
CA VAL A 85 4.71 12.20 -18.62
C VAL A 85 4.99 12.66 -17.20
N ALA A 86 5.64 11.78 -16.41
CA ALA A 86 5.90 12.03 -15.01
C ALA A 86 7.14 11.28 -14.53
N THR A 87 7.79 11.83 -13.51
CA THR A 87 8.77 11.11 -12.68
C THR A 87 8.14 10.86 -11.32
N LEU A 88 8.05 9.60 -10.91
CA LEU A 88 7.50 9.22 -9.63
C LEU A 88 8.62 8.80 -8.70
N GLN A 89 8.67 9.42 -7.52
CA GLN A 89 9.44 8.90 -6.40
C GLN A 89 8.46 8.23 -5.43
N ARG A 90 8.63 6.95 -5.18
CA ARG A 90 7.71 6.21 -4.33
C ARG A 90 8.41 5.40 -3.25
N SER A 91 7.70 5.26 -2.16
CA SER A 91 8.06 4.47 -0.99
C SER A 91 6.77 3.99 -0.30
N CYS A 92 6.88 3.43 0.87
CA CYS A 92 5.77 3.17 1.79
C CYS A 92 6.26 3.23 3.24
N ALA A 93 5.35 3.19 4.19
CA ALA A 93 5.69 3.23 5.63
C ALA A 93 6.50 2.00 6.11
N LEU A 94 6.62 0.97 5.29
CA LEU A 94 7.48 -0.21 5.50
C LEU A 94 8.55 -0.25 4.40
N PRO A 95 9.60 0.56 4.48
CA PRO A 95 10.55 0.70 3.39
C PRO A 95 11.49 -0.51 3.34
N GLU A 96 11.13 -1.50 2.54
CA GLU A 96 12.12 -2.44 2.02
C GLU A 96 12.97 -1.73 0.97
N PRO A 97 14.26 -2.03 0.82
CA PRO A 97 15.13 -1.35 -0.16
C PRO A 97 14.58 -1.39 -1.60
N VAL A 98 13.85 -2.45 -1.96
CA VAL A 98 13.21 -2.62 -3.26
C VAL A 98 11.99 -1.72 -3.48
N GLU A 99 11.42 -1.19 -2.39
CA GLU A 99 10.24 -0.34 -2.42
C GLU A 99 10.56 1.15 -2.63
N GLN A 100 11.83 1.54 -2.46
CA GLN A 100 12.28 2.90 -2.75
C GLN A 100 12.65 3.01 -4.22
N ARG A 101 11.78 3.64 -5.01
CA ARG A 101 11.89 3.68 -6.46
C ARG A 101 11.85 5.09 -7.02
N VAL A 102 12.50 5.22 -8.18
CA VAL A 102 12.29 6.33 -9.10
C VAL A 102 11.82 5.74 -10.43
N ASP A 103 10.58 6.02 -10.74
CA ASP A 103 9.92 5.52 -11.93
C ASP A 103 9.74 6.67 -12.93
N VAL A 104 10.14 6.50 -14.18
CA VAL A 104 9.90 7.46 -15.25
C VAL A 104 8.81 6.92 -16.15
N VAL A 105 7.71 7.65 -16.24
CA VAL A 105 6.59 7.31 -17.12
C VAL A 105 6.71 8.12 -18.41
N VAL A 106 6.73 7.42 -19.52
CA VAL A 106 6.77 8.00 -20.87
C VAL A 106 5.55 7.55 -21.68
N THR A 107 5.21 8.31 -22.68
CA THR A 107 4.09 8.01 -23.55
C THR A 107 4.46 8.14 -25.03
N THR A 108 3.73 7.47 -25.89
CA THR A 108 3.84 7.62 -27.33
C THR A 108 2.52 7.35 -28.05
N THR A 109 2.34 8.01 -29.18
CA THR A 109 1.28 7.73 -30.16
C THR A 109 1.83 7.07 -31.44
N SER A 110 3.14 6.78 -31.46
CA SER A 110 3.86 6.26 -32.65
C SER A 110 4.59 4.96 -32.31
N TRP A 111 4.22 3.88 -32.95
CA TRP A 111 4.89 2.58 -32.88
C TRP A 111 4.63 1.75 -34.14
N SER A 112 5.39 0.69 -34.32
CA SER A 112 5.14 -0.33 -35.35
C SER A 112 4.89 -1.69 -34.71
N GLY A 113 4.07 -2.49 -35.37
CA GLY A 113 3.58 -3.79 -34.86
C GLY A 113 2.20 -3.67 -34.19
N ASP A 114 1.57 -4.81 -33.93
CA ASP A 114 0.28 -4.92 -33.25
C ASP A 114 0.53 -5.26 -31.76
N PRO A 115 0.11 -4.42 -30.80
CA PRO A 115 0.28 -4.73 -29.40
C PRO A 115 -0.44 -6.02 -29.01
N HIS A 116 0.29 -6.96 -28.43
CA HIS A 116 -0.22 -8.24 -27.95
C HIS A 116 0.47 -8.66 -26.65
N VAL A 117 -0.14 -9.54 -25.89
CA VAL A 117 0.50 -10.12 -24.70
C VAL A 117 1.66 -10.99 -25.12
N ALA A 118 2.90 -10.48 -24.99
CA ALA A 118 4.10 -11.23 -25.32
C ALA A 118 4.57 -12.13 -24.16
N GLU A 119 4.25 -11.76 -22.91
CA GLU A 119 4.55 -12.52 -21.69
C GLU A 119 3.28 -13.03 -21.00
N PRO A 120 2.65 -14.13 -21.47
CA PRO A 120 1.36 -14.62 -20.94
C PRO A 120 1.41 -15.12 -19.50
N ASP A 121 2.60 -15.37 -18.96
CA ASP A 121 2.79 -15.74 -17.55
C ASP A 121 2.70 -14.52 -16.62
N ARG A 122 2.87 -13.30 -17.15
CA ARG A 122 2.87 -12.04 -16.40
C ARG A 122 1.69 -11.13 -16.69
N ALA A 123 1.09 -11.26 -17.88
CA ALA A 123 -0.08 -10.50 -18.28
C ALA A 123 -1.18 -11.45 -18.77
N ALA A 124 -2.41 -11.22 -18.31
CA ALA A 124 -3.58 -11.99 -18.71
C ALA A 124 -4.28 -11.40 -19.95
N GLU A 125 -4.24 -10.10 -20.10
CA GLU A 125 -5.00 -9.35 -21.09
C GLU A 125 -4.34 -8.01 -21.36
N LEU A 126 -4.48 -7.51 -22.61
CA LEU A 126 -4.28 -6.12 -22.97
C LEU A 126 -5.62 -5.52 -23.36
N ARG A 127 -5.88 -4.29 -22.89
CA ARG A 127 -7.11 -3.58 -23.23
C ARG A 127 -6.87 -2.08 -23.36
N TRP A 128 -7.49 -1.50 -24.40
CA TRP A 128 -7.59 -0.06 -24.55
C TRP A 128 -8.67 0.49 -23.64
N TRP A 129 -8.31 1.46 -22.82
CA TRP A 129 -9.21 2.13 -21.89
C TRP A 129 -9.28 3.61 -22.22
N PRO A 130 -10.50 4.22 -22.22
CA PRO A 130 -10.60 5.68 -22.26
C PRO A 130 -9.81 6.29 -21.11
N LEU A 131 -8.98 7.30 -21.38
CA LEU A 131 -8.18 7.96 -20.35
C LEU A 131 -9.06 8.64 -19.28
N ASP A 132 -10.27 9.04 -19.65
CA ASP A 132 -11.29 9.58 -18.74
C ASP A 132 -12.13 8.50 -18.02
N GLY A 133 -11.93 7.23 -18.35
CA GLY A 133 -12.71 6.10 -17.86
C GLY A 133 -11.84 4.92 -17.40
N LEU A 134 -10.75 5.19 -16.71
CA LEU A 134 -9.86 4.15 -16.19
C LEU A 134 -10.55 3.25 -15.17
N PRO A 135 -10.26 1.92 -15.15
CA PRO A 135 -10.81 1.01 -14.17
C PRO A 135 -10.34 1.35 -12.74
N ASP A 136 -11.12 1.00 -11.71
CA ASP A 136 -10.79 1.33 -10.31
C ASP A 136 -9.52 0.64 -9.80
N ASP A 137 -9.18 -0.49 -10.36
CA ASP A 137 -8.05 -1.35 -10.00
C ASP A 137 -6.80 -1.13 -10.85
N VAL A 138 -6.55 0.11 -11.30
CA VAL A 138 -5.25 0.51 -11.86
C VAL A 138 -4.23 0.63 -10.73
N VAL A 139 -3.01 0.11 -10.96
CA VAL A 139 -1.89 0.22 -10.02
C VAL A 139 -1.75 1.67 -9.53
N PRO A 140 -1.79 1.94 -8.21
CA PRO A 140 -2.03 3.28 -7.67
C PRO A 140 -1.03 4.35 -8.13
N HIS A 141 0.26 4.06 -8.11
CA HIS A 141 1.28 5.02 -8.55
C HIS A 141 1.24 5.26 -10.07
N GLU A 142 0.89 4.25 -10.86
CA GLU A 142 0.70 4.39 -12.30
C GLU A 142 -0.56 5.20 -12.63
N ARG A 143 -1.63 5.04 -11.84
CA ARG A 143 -2.82 5.88 -11.93
C ARG A 143 -2.49 7.37 -11.78
N LEU A 144 -1.62 7.73 -10.83
CA LEU A 144 -1.20 9.13 -10.63
C LEU A 144 -0.52 9.72 -11.89
N ALA A 145 0.29 8.90 -12.59
CA ALA A 145 0.89 9.32 -13.85
C ALA A 145 -0.15 9.45 -14.99
N LEU A 146 -1.09 8.50 -15.07
CA LEU A 146 -2.17 8.57 -16.06
C LEU A 146 -3.12 9.76 -15.79
N GLU A 147 -3.35 10.13 -14.56
CA GLU A 147 -4.08 11.33 -14.18
C GLU A 147 -3.32 12.60 -14.56
N ALA A 148 -2.00 12.65 -14.36
CA ALA A 148 -1.18 13.75 -14.82
C ALA A 148 -1.22 13.88 -16.36
N LEU A 149 -1.19 12.75 -17.07
CA LEU A 149 -1.35 12.71 -18.53
C LEU A 149 -2.73 13.26 -18.97
N ARG A 150 -3.81 12.81 -18.33
CA ARG A 150 -5.18 13.27 -18.59
C ARG A 150 -5.34 14.77 -18.41
N GLU A 151 -4.68 15.32 -17.40
CA GLU A 151 -4.73 16.75 -17.05
C GLU A 151 -3.74 17.59 -17.88
N GLY A 152 -2.97 16.99 -18.77
CA GLY A 152 -1.94 17.66 -19.55
C GLY A 152 -0.76 18.18 -18.74
N ARG A 153 -0.56 17.68 -17.53
CA ARG A 153 0.57 18.01 -16.63
C ARG A 153 1.80 17.16 -16.95
N THR A 154 2.37 17.36 -18.14
CA THR A 154 3.61 16.69 -18.53
C THR A 154 4.81 17.20 -17.73
N GLY A 155 5.77 16.33 -17.46
CA GLY A 155 6.96 16.65 -16.66
C GLY A 155 6.69 16.70 -15.17
N ALA A 156 5.55 16.19 -14.68
CA ALA A 156 5.20 16.20 -13.26
C ALA A 156 6.19 15.39 -12.42
N LEU A 157 6.58 15.94 -11.26
CA LEU A 157 7.19 15.17 -10.19
C LEU A 157 6.08 14.70 -9.25
N VAL A 158 5.92 13.39 -9.10
CA VAL A 158 4.91 12.76 -8.25
C VAL A 158 5.62 12.09 -7.08
N ILE A 159 5.25 12.46 -5.87
CA ILE A 159 5.73 11.84 -4.63
C ILE A 159 4.61 10.96 -4.08
N HIS A 160 4.90 9.71 -3.73
CA HIS A 160 3.90 8.76 -3.29
C HIS A 160 4.41 7.87 -2.15
N GLY A 161 3.61 7.72 -1.09
CA GLY A 161 3.87 6.80 0.03
C GLY A 161 4.83 7.33 1.09
N PHE A 162 5.22 8.62 1.07
CA PHE A 162 6.12 9.23 2.04
C PHE A 162 5.40 9.88 3.23
N GLU A 163 4.13 10.24 3.08
CA GLU A 163 3.33 10.94 4.09
C GLU A 163 2.30 10.02 4.76
N GLN A 164 2.55 8.72 4.75
CA GLN A 164 1.67 7.75 5.40
C GLN A 164 1.82 7.83 6.92
N SER A 165 0.71 8.01 7.64
CA SER A 165 0.64 7.77 9.07
C SER A 165 0.07 6.39 9.34
N LEU A 166 0.77 5.59 10.15
CA LEU A 166 0.39 4.22 10.46
C LEU A 166 -0.08 4.11 11.91
N THR A 167 -1.38 3.93 12.11
CA THR A 167 -2.03 3.79 13.42
C THR A 167 -2.53 2.35 13.61
N LEU A 168 -2.12 1.68 14.66
CA LEU A 168 -2.68 0.39 15.05
C LEU A 168 -3.88 0.60 15.99
N VAL A 169 -5.02 -0.02 15.68
CA VAL A 169 -6.25 0.10 16.48
C VAL A 169 -6.69 -1.28 16.94
N ALA A 170 -6.76 -1.52 18.26
CA ALA A 170 -7.15 -2.81 18.81
C ALA A 170 -7.86 -2.70 20.16
N ALA A 171 -8.79 -3.61 20.43
CA ALA A 171 -9.26 -3.90 21.79
C ALA A 171 -8.43 -5.08 22.35
N VAL A 172 -7.89 -4.92 23.55
CA VAL A 172 -6.90 -5.84 24.13
C VAL A 172 -7.32 -6.26 25.54
N GLY A 173 -7.46 -7.56 25.76
CA GLY A 173 -7.72 -8.13 27.08
C GLY A 173 -6.49 -8.03 28.02
N ARG A 174 -6.71 -8.15 29.33
CA ARG A 174 -5.63 -8.11 30.35
C ARG A 174 -4.49 -9.09 30.09
N ASN A 175 -4.79 -10.20 29.44
CA ASN A 175 -3.81 -11.23 29.06
C ASN A 175 -3.23 -11.03 27.67
N GLY A 176 -3.47 -9.88 27.01
CA GLY A 176 -3.01 -9.55 25.67
C GLY A 176 -3.80 -10.22 24.52
N VAL A 177 -4.84 -11.00 24.83
CA VAL A 177 -5.69 -11.65 23.82
C VAL A 177 -6.56 -10.61 23.10
N ILE A 178 -6.67 -10.75 21.79
CA ILE A 178 -7.51 -9.92 20.89
C ILE A 178 -8.48 -10.77 20.07
N GLY A 179 -8.36 -12.09 20.08
CA GLY A 179 -9.19 -13.01 19.33
C GLY A 179 -8.89 -14.47 19.66
N ASP A 180 -9.85 -15.33 19.28
CA ASP A 180 -9.73 -16.79 19.42
C ASP A 180 -9.22 -17.48 18.14
N GLY A 181 -8.92 -16.68 17.10
CA GLY A 181 -8.53 -17.15 15.77
C GLY A 181 -9.67 -17.11 14.76
N ALA A 182 -10.93 -17.02 15.18
CA ALA A 182 -12.11 -16.91 14.32
C ALA A 182 -12.87 -15.59 14.55
N SER A 183 -12.93 -15.10 15.80
CA SER A 183 -13.70 -13.93 16.18
C SER A 183 -13.04 -13.18 17.36
N MET A 184 -13.59 -12.00 17.67
CA MET A 184 -13.31 -11.33 18.96
C MET A 184 -14.08 -12.04 20.07
N PRO A 185 -13.45 -12.28 21.25
CA PRO A 185 -14.08 -13.04 22.34
C PRO A 185 -15.07 -12.21 23.16
N TRP A 186 -15.42 -11.02 22.71
CA TRP A 186 -16.38 -10.11 23.33
C TRP A 186 -17.20 -9.32 22.32
N HIS A 187 -18.33 -8.80 22.77
CA HIS A 187 -19.13 -7.85 22.02
C HIS A 187 -19.32 -6.58 22.87
N LEU A 188 -18.64 -5.50 22.45
CA LEU A 188 -18.59 -4.23 23.19
C LEU A 188 -19.09 -3.09 22.29
N PRO A 189 -20.40 -2.73 22.35
CA PRO A 189 -20.99 -1.70 21.49
C PRO A 189 -20.31 -0.32 21.62
N ALA A 190 -19.81 0.01 22.80
CA ALA A 190 -19.09 1.25 23.04
C ALA A 190 -17.74 1.28 22.30
N ASP A 191 -17.00 0.16 22.30
CA ASP A 191 -15.78 0.00 21.55
C ASP A 191 -16.01 0.06 20.02
N LEU A 192 -17.06 -0.57 19.54
CA LEU A 192 -17.41 -0.51 18.12
C LEU A 192 -17.72 0.91 17.63
N ARG A 193 -18.31 1.77 18.49
CA ARG A 193 -18.53 3.19 18.20
C ARG A 193 -17.20 3.94 18.18
N PHE A 194 -16.39 3.76 19.21
CA PHE A 194 -15.05 4.36 19.31
C PHE A 194 -14.18 3.98 18.12
N PHE A 195 -14.13 2.69 17.75
CA PHE A 195 -13.45 2.19 16.56
C PHE A 195 -13.95 2.88 15.28
N LYS A 196 -15.28 3.01 15.13
CA LYS A 196 -15.86 3.68 13.96
C LYS A 196 -15.43 5.14 13.88
N GLU A 197 -15.49 5.87 14.98
CA GLU A 197 -15.12 7.29 15.05
C GLU A 197 -13.63 7.50 14.79
N THR A 198 -12.79 6.69 15.42
CA THR A 198 -11.32 6.71 15.25
C THR A 198 -10.88 6.47 13.82
N THR A 199 -11.54 5.56 13.10
CA THR A 199 -11.09 5.10 11.78
C THR A 199 -11.84 5.75 10.60
N MET A 200 -12.74 6.69 10.88
CA MET A 200 -13.60 7.29 9.86
C MET A 200 -12.81 8.12 8.85
N GLY A 201 -13.05 7.87 7.56
CA GLY A 201 -12.39 8.58 6.45
C GLY A 201 -11.05 7.99 6.04
N GLY A 202 -10.43 7.15 6.87
CA GLY A 202 -9.13 6.55 6.57
C GLY A 202 -9.19 5.24 5.80
N VAL A 203 -8.04 4.61 5.64
CA VAL A 203 -7.88 3.30 5.00
C VAL A 203 -7.66 2.23 6.06
N LEU A 204 -8.50 1.20 6.06
CA LEU A 204 -8.36 0.04 6.92
C LEU A 204 -7.48 -1.00 6.24
N VAL A 205 -6.38 -1.38 6.88
CA VAL A 205 -5.54 -2.51 6.48
C VAL A 205 -5.74 -3.66 7.46
N MET A 206 -6.12 -4.83 6.93
CA MET A 206 -6.38 -6.00 7.75
C MET A 206 -5.99 -7.30 7.05
N GLY A 207 -5.71 -8.32 7.83
CA GLY A 207 -5.56 -9.67 7.32
C GLY A 207 -6.92 -10.30 6.93
N ARG A 208 -6.91 -11.29 6.04
CA ARG A 208 -8.12 -11.98 5.59
C ARG A 208 -8.94 -12.55 6.75
N GLY A 209 -8.32 -13.13 7.79
CA GLY A 209 -9.06 -13.63 8.96
C GLY A 209 -9.90 -12.56 9.65
N THR A 210 -9.38 -11.33 9.77
CA THR A 210 -10.12 -10.20 10.33
C THR A 210 -11.27 -9.78 9.40
N TRP A 211 -11.03 -9.77 8.08
CA TRP A 211 -12.09 -9.54 7.10
C TRP A 211 -13.21 -10.56 7.21
N ASP A 212 -12.87 -11.84 7.29
CA ASP A 212 -13.85 -12.93 7.40
C ASP A 212 -14.69 -12.79 8.69
N SER A 213 -14.10 -12.33 9.78
CA SER A 213 -14.78 -12.03 11.05
C SER A 213 -15.73 -10.81 10.96
N ILE A 214 -15.33 -9.75 10.25
CA ILE A 214 -16.16 -8.55 10.04
C ILE A 214 -17.26 -8.81 9.01
N GLY A 215 -16.96 -9.61 7.98
CA GLY A 215 -17.89 -10.09 6.95
C GLY A 215 -18.31 -9.06 5.89
N ARG A 216 -17.80 -7.82 5.95
CA ARG A 216 -18.15 -6.74 5.00
C ARG A 216 -17.19 -5.57 5.05
N ALA A 217 -17.15 -4.77 3.98
CA ALA A 217 -16.52 -3.46 4.00
C ALA A 217 -17.28 -2.50 4.93
N LEU A 218 -16.54 -1.71 5.69
CA LEU A 218 -17.11 -0.78 6.65
C LEU A 218 -17.39 0.59 5.98
N PRO A 219 -18.60 1.12 6.07
CA PRO A 219 -18.96 2.38 5.40
C PRO A 219 -18.09 3.56 5.81
N GLY A 220 -17.79 4.45 4.84
CA GLY A 220 -16.98 5.66 5.05
C GLY A 220 -15.48 5.41 5.20
N ARG A 221 -15.02 4.21 4.89
CA ARG A 221 -13.59 3.79 4.96
C ARG A 221 -13.26 2.92 3.77
N ARG A 222 -12.09 3.12 3.19
CA ARG A 222 -11.53 2.17 2.22
C ARG A 222 -11.02 0.95 2.99
N THR A 223 -11.03 -0.21 2.37
CA THR A 223 -10.54 -1.44 3.00
C THR A 223 -9.57 -2.14 2.07
N VAL A 224 -8.38 -2.45 2.60
CA VAL A 224 -7.36 -3.27 1.95
C VAL A 224 -7.16 -4.54 2.75
N VAL A 225 -7.35 -5.69 2.12
CA VAL A 225 -7.21 -7.00 2.76
C VAL A 225 -5.92 -7.68 2.31
N VAL A 226 -5.06 -7.95 3.28
CA VAL A 226 -3.81 -8.68 3.04
C VAL A 226 -4.06 -10.18 3.07
N THR A 227 -3.73 -10.88 1.97
CA THR A 227 -3.91 -12.33 1.86
C THR A 227 -2.89 -12.98 0.94
N ARG A 228 -2.31 -14.09 1.35
CA ARG A 228 -1.46 -14.94 0.49
C ARG A 228 -2.24 -15.75 -0.54
N ARG A 229 -3.57 -15.78 -0.42
CA ARG A 229 -4.44 -16.57 -1.32
C ARG A 229 -4.64 -15.82 -2.64
N ARG A 230 -4.00 -16.31 -3.69
CA ARG A 230 -4.18 -15.81 -5.06
C ARG A 230 -5.62 -16.02 -5.55
N GLY A 231 -6.13 -15.06 -6.31
CA GLY A 231 -7.50 -15.11 -6.83
C GLY A 231 -8.60 -14.91 -5.78
N TRP A 232 -8.26 -14.57 -4.53
CA TRP A 232 -9.26 -14.17 -3.54
C TRP A 232 -9.72 -12.74 -3.81
N SER A 233 -11.02 -12.52 -3.71
CA SER A 233 -11.63 -11.20 -3.85
C SER A 233 -12.79 -11.04 -2.87
N ALA A 234 -13.15 -9.80 -2.56
CA ALA A 234 -14.30 -9.50 -1.74
C ALA A 234 -14.96 -8.18 -2.18
N PRO A 235 -16.28 -8.05 -2.05
CA PRO A 235 -16.99 -6.84 -2.46
C PRO A 235 -16.51 -5.61 -1.70
N ARG A 236 -16.17 -4.54 -2.43
CA ARG A 236 -15.73 -3.25 -1.87
C ARG A 236 -14.46 -3.33 -1.02
N ALA A 237 -13.63 -4.35 -1.21
CA ALA A 237 -12.30 -4.46 -0.63
C ALA A 237 -11.26 -4.57 -1.75
N GLN A 238 -10.19 -3.82 -1.58
CA GLN A 238 -8.98 -3.98 -2.39
C GLN A 238 -8.16 -5.13 -1.81
N VAL A 239 -7.45 -5.85 -2.65
CA VAL A 239 -6.65 -7.01 -2.25
C VAL A 239 -5.18 -6.69 -2.39
N ALA A 240 -4.39 -7.05 -1.40
CA ALA A 240 -2.94 -7.00 -1.44
C ALA A 240 -2.36 -8.36 -1.00
N HIS A 241 -1.24 -8.74 -1.58
CA HIS A 241 -0.60 -10.02 -1.28
C HIS A 241 0.57 -9.92 -0.30
N SER A 242 0.95 -8.68 0.02
CA SER A 242 1.93 -8.34 1.06
C SER A 242 1.52 -7.07 1.79
N LEU A 243 2.15 -6.82 2.93
CA LEU A 243 1.89 -5.62 3.70
C LEU A 243 2.43 -4.34 3.02
N PRO A 244 3.66 -4.32 2.44
CA PRO A 244 4.12 -3.20 1.62
C PRO A 244 3.15 -2.88 0.47
N GLU A 245 2.64 -3.90 -0.23
CA GLU A 245 1.64 -3.74 -1.28
C GLU A 245 0.35 -3.09 -0.74
N ALA A 246 -0.14 -3.52 0.43
CA ALA A 246 -1.32 -2.93 1.05
C ALA A 246 -1.12 -1.44 1.40
N LEU A 247 0.08 -1.05 1.83
CA LEU A 247 0.41 0.33 2.12
C LEU A 247 0.52 1.17 0.84
N LEU A 248 1.09 0.63 -0.24
CA LEU A 248 1.09 1.29 -1.54
C LEU A 248 -0.34 1.49 -2.08
N VAL A 249 -1.21 0.49 -1.93
CA VAL A 249 -2.65 0.60 -2.27
C VAL A 249 -3.34 1.65 -1.40
N ALA A 250 -2.97 1.78 -0.14
CA ALA A 250 -3.52 2.80 0.76
C ALA A 250 -3.19 4.22 0.29
N GLY A 251 -1.97 4.46 -0.23
CA GLY A 251 -1.51 5.78 -0.67
C GLY A 251 -1.13 6.70 0.49
N ASP A 252 -0.90 7.98 0.21
CA ASP A 252 -0.56 9.01 1.19
C ASP A 252 -1.79 9.42 2.00
N THR A 253 -2.19 8.57 2.93
CA THR A 253 -3.38 8.75 3.78
C THR A 253 -3.11 8.24 5.19
N GLU A 254 -4.04 8.51 6.11
CA GLU A 254 -4.04 7.87 7.41
C GLU A 254 -4.44 6.40 7.27
N VAL A 255 -3.52 5.50 7.62
CA VAL A 255 -3.70 4.05 7.52
C VAL A 255 -3.95 3.49 8.92
N PHE A 256 -5.09 2.84 9.09
CA PHE A 256 -5.46 2.13 10.29
C PHE A 256 -5.25 0.62 10.11
N VAL A 257 -4.27 0.07 10.80
CA VAL A 257 -4.09 -1.38 10.90
C VAL A 257 -5.05 -1.91 11.97
N VAL A 258 -5.95 -2.80 11.55
CA VAL A 258 -7.05 -3.26 12.41
C VAL A 258 -7.06 -4.78 12.63
N GLY A 259 -5.93 -5.41 12.38
CA GLY A 259 -5.71 -6.81 12.73
C GLY A 259 -5.43 -7.75 11.56
N GLY A 260 -5.18 -9.05 11.81
CA GLY A 260 -5.06 -9.69 13.12
C GLY A 260 -3.64 -9.65 13.66
N GLY A 261 -3.36 -10.53 14.62
CA GLY A 261 -2.10 -10.55 15.35
C GLY A 261 -0.85 -10.58 14.47
N GLU A 262 -0.86 -11.34 13.38
CA GLU A 262 0.25 -11.40 12.42
C GLU A 262 0.49 -10.05 11.72
N ILE A 263 -0.58 -9.32 11.37
CA ILE A 263 -0.48 -8.00 10.76
C ILE A 263 0.02 -6.97 11.78
N TYR A 264 -0.51 -6.99 13.01
CA TYR A 264 0.01 -6.11 14.07
C TYR A 264 1.49 -6.35 14.36
N ALA A 265 1.92 -7.62 14.42
CA ALA A 265 3.32 -7.96 14.68
C ALA A 265 4.28 -7.44 13.59
N GLN A 266 3.83 -7.41 12.33
CA GLN A 266 4.62 -6.89 11.22
C GLN A 266 4.63 -5.35 11.15
N THR A 267 3.68 -4.68 11.80
CA THR A 267 3.51 -3.23 11.66
C THR A 267 3.91 -2.42 12.88
N ILE A 268 3.95 -3.03 14.07
CA ILE A 268 4.17 -2.29 15.31
C ILE A 268 5.50 -1.52 15.32
N ASP A 269 6.54 -2.05 14.70
CA ASP A 269 7.86 -1.41 14.65
C ASP A 269 7.90 -0.19 13.70
N HIS A 270 6.90 -0.03 12.85
CA HIS A 270 6.78 1.05 11.88
C HIS A 270 5.63 2.02 12.19
N ALA A 271 4.75 1.63 13.10
CA ALA A 271 3.63 2.46 13.50
C ALA A 271 4.09 3.72 14.23
N THR A 272 3.38 4.82 14.00
CA THR A 272 3.59 6.11 14.67
C THR A 272 2.67 6.26 15.88
N ARG A 273 1.51 5.55 15.88
CA ARG A 273 0.47 5.68 16.88
C ARG A 273 -0.20 4.34 17.17
N LEU A 274 -0.55 4.11 18.44
CA LEU A 274 -1.43 3.02 18.88
C LEU A 274 -2.67 3.62 19.51
N VAL A 275 -3.85 3.08 19.16
CA VAL A 275 -5.13 3.38 19.79
C VAL A 275 -5.68 2.09 20.35
N LEU A 276 -5.63 1.94 21.66
CA LEU A 276 -5.95 0.69 22.33
C LEU A 276 -7.16 0.86 23.24
N THR A 277 -8.11 -0.06 23.13
CA THR A 277 -9.17 -0.25 24.12
C THR A 277 -8.72 -1.30 25.11
N GLU A 278 -8.46 -0.91 26.35
CA GLU A 278 -8.14 -1.83 27.42
C GLU A 278 -9.41 -2.50 27.97
N VAL A 279 -9.44 -3.83 27.94
CA VAL A 279 -10.62 -4.61 28.33
C VAL A 279 -10.29 -5.45 29.55
N ASP A 280 -11.05 -5.28 30.65
CA ASP A 280 -10.90 -6.01 31.90
C ASP A 280 -11.47 -7.45 31.82
N LEU A 281 -11.05 -8.17 30.80
CA LEU A 281 -11.32 -9.59 30.57
C LEU A 281 -10.00 -10.30 30.25
N ALA A 282 -9.95 -11.58 30.58
CA ALA A 282 -8.82 -12.45 30.24
C ALA A 282 -9.35 -13.72 29.55
N PRO A 283 -9.92 -13.60 28.34
CA PRO A 283 -10.49 -14.72 27.62
C PRO A 283 -9.42 -15.70 27.18
N GLU A 284 -9.83 -16.94 26.93
CA GLU A 284 -9.01 -17.88 26.19
C GLU A 284 -8.95 -17.42 24.73
N GLY A 285 -7.78 -17.53 24.10
CA GLY A 285 -7.59 -17.13 22.72
C GLY A 285 -6.14 -17.29 22.27
N SER A 286 -5.98 -17.59 20.98
CA SER A 286 -4.67 -17.81 20.35
C SER A 286 -4.07 -16.55 19.74
N THR A 287 -4.90 -15.54 19.44
CA THR A 287 -4.47 -14.32 18.79
C THR A 287 -4.20 -13.23 19.83
N ARG A 288 -2.98 -12.69 19.79
CA ARG A 288 -2.53 -11.67 20.75
C ARG A 288 -2.08 -10.40 20.04
N PHE A 289 -2.24 -9.27 20.72
CA PHE A 289 -1.58 -8.02 20.37
C PHE A 289 -0.08 -8.13 20.69
N PRO A 290 0.81 -7.53 19.88
CA PRO A 290 2.23 -7.49 20.18
C PRO A 290 2.52 -6.79 21.51
N HIS A 291 3.67 -7.11 22.12
CA HIS A 291 4.12 -6.41 23.32
C HIS A 291 4.33 -4.92 23.04
N VAL A 292 3.76 -4.07 23.86
CA VAL A 292 3.95 -2.61 23.80
C VAL A 292 5.07 -2.23 24.76
N ASP A 293 6.25 -1.94 24.22
CA ASP A 293 7.42 -1.57 25.01
C ASP A 293 7.32 -0.11 25.48
N PRO A 294 7.26 0.17 26.81
CA PRO A 294 7.19 1.53 27.33
C PRO A 294 8.42 2.41 27.01
N SER A 295 9.54 1.79 26.65
CA SER A 295 10.72 2.53 26.19
C SER A 295 10.55 3.11 24.79
N VAL A 296 9.70 2.49 23.96
CA VAL A 296 9.39 2.89 22.58
C VAL A 296 8.13 3.75 22.52
N TRP A 297 7.14 3.43 23.35
CA TRP A 297 5.83 4.06 23.33
C TRP A 297 5.60 4.97 24.53
N ARG A 298 4.97 6.11 24.29
CA ARG A 298 4.56 7.06 25.33
C ARG A 298 3.05 7.23 25.28
N GLU A 299 2.38 7.05 26.42
CA GLU A 299 0.96 7.35 26.57
C GLU A 299 0.76 8.88 26.46
N VAL A 300 -0.13 9.29 25.58
CA VAL A 300 -0.48 10.71 25.34
C VAL A 300 -1.91 11.02 25.71
N SER A 301 -2.79 10.02 25.76
CA SER A 301 -4.17 10.17 26.23
C SER A 301 -4.65 8.87 26.86
N ARG A 302 -5.44 9.02 27.93
CA ARG A 302 -6.16 7.94 28.59
C ARG A 302 -7.56 8.44 28.99
N GLU A 303 -8.58 7.89 28.39
CA GLU A 303 -9.97 8.19 28.69
C GLU A 303 -10.63 6.98 29.38
N PRO A 304 -11.34 7.16 30.51
CA PRO A 304 -11.99 6.04 31.18
C PRO A 304 -13.11 5.45 30.33
N GLY A 305 -13.25 4.14 30.37
CA GLY A 305 -14.36 3.43 29.73
C GLY A 305 -15.71 3.74 30.38
N PRO A 306 -16.83 3.46 29.69
CA PRO A 306 -18.16 3.68 30.25
C PRO A 306 -18.44 2.80 31.47
N GLU A 307 -19.07 3.36 32.49
CA GLU A 307 -19.47 2.60 33.69
C GLU A 307 -20.33 1.37 33.34
N GLY A 308 -20.13 0.29 34.05
CA GLY A 308 -20.87 -0.96 33.85
C GLY A 308 -20.43 -1.78 32.63
N THR A 309 -19.35 -1.39 31.96
CA THR A 309 -18.73 -2.16 30.88
C THR A 309 -17.36 -2.70 31.29
N PRO A 310 -16.87 -3.76 30.65
CA PRO A 310 -15.49 -4.23 30.91
C PRO A 310 -14.40 -3.37 30.26
N ILE A 311 -14.74 -2.28 29.57
CA ILE A 311 -13.77 -1.33 29.03
C ILE A 311 -13.24 -0.48 30.19
N THR A 312 -11.93 -0.59 30.47
CA THR A 312 -11.30 0.21 31.53
C THR A 312 -10.83 1.56 31.04
N ALA A 313 -10.28 1.59 29.82
CA ALA A 313 -9.84 2.84 29.21
C ALA A 313 -9.72 2.72 27.68
N TRP A 314 -9.79 3.86 27.03
CA TRP A 314 -9.25 4.10 25.70
C TRP A 314 -7.93 4.82 25.84
N VAL A 315 -6.88 4.23 25.27
CA VAL A 315 -5.50 4.69 25.45
C VAL A 315 -4.89 5.02 24.10
N VAL A 316 -4.29 6.18 23.99
CA VAL A 316 -3.52 6.58 22.82
C VAL A 316 -2.05 6.64 23.20
N LEU A 317 -1.22 5.93 22.43
CA LEU A 317 0.22 6.00 22.59
C LEU A 317 0.85 6.50 21.29
N GLU A 318 1.89 7.29 21.42
CA GLU A 318 2.73 7.75 20.31
C GLU A 318 4.14 7.20 20.45
N ARG A 319 4.76 6.94 19.31
CA ARG A 319 6.16 6.52 19.28
C ARG A 319 7.05 7.63 19.83
N ARG A 320 7.97 7.30 20.72
CA ARG A 320 8.99 8.25 21.20
C ARG A 320 9.92 8.62 20.05
N ASP A 321 10.19 9.91 19.91
CA ASP A 321 11.15 10.37 18.94
C ASP A 321 12.57 9.93 19.38
N PRO A 322 13.30 9.15 18.57
CA PRO A 322 14.65 8.72 18.94
C PRO A 322 15.64 9.87 19.18
N SER A 323 15.34 11.07 18.64
CA SER A 323 16.16 12.26 18.88
C SER A 323 16.01 12.88 20.27
N SER A 324 14.90 12.61 20.97
CA SER A 324 14.65 13.15 22.32
C SER A 324 15.40 12.42 23.45
N ALA A 325 15.92 11.22 23.19
CA ALA A 325 16.66 10.43 24.16
C ALA A 325 18.16 10.82 24.32
N ALA A 326 18.66 11.71 23.42
CA ALA A 326 20.08 12.13 23.42
C ALA A 326 20.32 13.46 24.17
N SER A 327 19.29 14.06 24.79
CA SER A 327 19.37 15.38 25.44
C SER A 327 19.12 15.33 26.96
N GLY A 328 19.23 14.15 27.61
CA GLY A 328 19.07 13.97 29.03
C GLY A 328 20.36 13.57 29.74
#